data_97b1ce8adba248e0fd6a3aede96fb90b
#
_entry.id   97b1ce8adba248e0fd6a3aede96fb90b
#
_cell.length_a   1.000
_cell.length_b   1.000
_cell.length_c   1.000
_cell.angle_alpha   90.00
_cell.angle_beta   90.00
_cell.angle_gamma   90.00
#
_symmetry.space_group_name_H-M   'P 1'
#
loop_
_entity.id
_entity.type
_entity.pdbx_description
1 polymer ?
#
loop_
_entity_poly.entity_id
_entity_poly.type
_entity_poly.pdbx_seq_one_letter_code
_entity_poly.pdbx_strand_id
1 'polypeptide(L)'
;LRGNHDMFWEAKKTKKLNDFFVGRLEFLQDNYYTYKDYALVGTKGYCYEGKDSEEHYEKLMERELQRLKTSFEVAKAGGCRKFLMFLHFPPTSIGEPESGFTRMAEEYGAEQVIYSHCHGTEHFDDSYKGRVNGIEYRLVSVDYLNFKPLKIMD
;
A
#
# COMPACT_ATOMS: atom_id res chain seq x y z
N LEU A 1 2.93 -7.82 2.09
CA LEU A 1 3.17 -6.43 2.48
C LEU A 1 3.21 -6.31 4.00
N ARG A 2 4.08 -5.44 4.53
CA ARG A 2 4.22 -5.21 5.99
C ARG A 2 3.03 -4.41 6.54
N GLY A 3 2.47 -4.87 7.66
CA GLY A 3 1.53 -4.11 8.48
C GLY A 3 2.21 -3.41 9.68
N ASN A 4 1.42 -2.72 10.49
CA ASN A 4 1.90 -2.06 11.71
C ASN A 4 2.19 -3.03 12.85
N HIS A 5 1.61 -4.24 12.84
CA HIS A 5 1.83 -5.30 13.83
C HIS A 5 2.88 -6.35 13.42
N ASP A 6 3.46 -6.26 12.23
CA ASP A 6 4.49 -7.19 11.76
C ASP A 6 5.87 -6.86 12.35
N MET A 7 5.98 -6.96 13.67
CA MET A 7 7.18 -6.55 14.44
C MET A 7 8.42 -7.39 14.10
N PHE A 8 8.24 -8.62 13.60
CA PHE A 8 9.34 -9.49 13.16
C PHE A 8 9.99 -9.01 11.87
N TRP A 9 9.28 -8.21 11.07
CA TRP A 9 9.75 -7.75 9.78
C TRP A 9 10.30 -6.32 9.83
N GLU A 10 11.61 -6.21 9.93
CA GLU A 10 12.30 -4.94 9.70
C GLU A 10 12.50 -4.74 8.19
N ALA A 11 12.10 -3.59 7.65
CA ALA A 11 12.17 -3.31 6.19
C ALA A 11 13.57 -3.57 5.59
N LYS A 12 14.65 -3.20 6.30
CA LYS A 12 16.05 -3.48 5.89
C LYS A 12 16.41 -4.97 5.83
N LYS A 13 15.57 -5.84 6.37
CA LYS A 13 15.76 -7.30 6.37
C LYS A 13 14.89 -8.01 5.34
N THR A 14 14.13 -7.29 4.51
CA THR A 14 13.20 -7.87 3.52
C THR A 14 13.89 -8.90 2.62
N LYS A 15 15.10 -8.60 2.12
CA LYS A 15 15.84 -9.56 1.31
C LYS A 15 16.12 -10.87 2.06
N LYS A 16 16.53 -10.80 3.32
CA LYS A 16 16.78 -12.01 4.14
C LYS A 16 15.52 -12.82 4.37
N LEU A 17 14.36 -12.16 4.53
CA LEU A 17 13.08 -12.84 4.65
C LEU A 17 12.70 -13.54 3.34
N ASN A 18 12.86 -12.88 2.19
CA ASN A 18 12.63 -13.50 0.89
C ASN A 18 13.55 -14.71 0.66
N ASP A 19 14.83 -14.60 1.01
CA ASP A 19 15.78 -15.71 0.91
C ASP A 19 15.41 -16.88 1.83
N PHE A 20 14.89 -16.60 3.03
CA PHE A 20 14.48 -17.65 3.99
C PHE A 20 13.19 -18.34 3.59
N PHE A 21 12.21 -17.61 3.05
CA PHE A 21 10.89 -18.14 2.67
C PHE A 21 10.76 -18.46 1.18
N VAL A 22 11.88 -18.57 0.47
CA VAL A 22 11.90 -18.80 -0.99
C VAL A 22 10.95 -19.91 -1.42
N GLY A 23 10.10 -19.60 -2.41
CA GLY A 23 9.09 -20.53 -2.94
C GLY A 23 7.86 -20.76 -2.06
N ARG A 24 7.76 -20.06 -0.92
CA ARG A 24 6.61 -20.16 -0.01
C ARG A 24 5.90 -18.81 0.20
N LEU A 25 6.67 -17.77 0.49
CA LEU A 25 6.19 -16.41 0.73
C LEU A 25 7.16 -15.42 0.09
N GLU A 26 6.61 -14.32 -0.40
CA GLU A 26 7.34 -13.20 -0.94
C GLU A 26 6.94 -11.91 -0.22
N PHE A 27 7.93 -11.09 0.13
CA PHE A 27 7.77 -9.90 0.94
C PHE A 27 7.92 -8.65 0.08
N LEU A 28 6.83 -7.91 -0.10
CA LEU A 28 6.78 -6.68 -0.87
C LEU A 28 7.23 -5.49 -0.01
N GLN A 29 8.42 -4.96 -0.31
CA GLN A 29 8.98 -3.78 0.33
C GLN A 29 10.22 -3.29 -0.45
N ASP A 30 10.18 -2.12 -1.02
CA ASP A 30 11.23 -1.53 -1.86
C ASP A 30 11.55 -2.39 -3.13
N ASN A 31 10.64 -3.24 -3.53
CA ASN A 31 10.70 -4.16 -4.67
C ASN A 31 9.34 -4.21 -5.35
N TYR A 32 9.18 -5.09 -6.32
CA TYR A 32 7.91 -5.41 -6.94
C TYR A 32 7.81 -6.90 -7.24
N TYR A 33 6.59 -7.36 -7.47
CA TYR A 33 6.28 -8.66 -8.04
C TYR A 33 5.40 -8.48 -9.27
N THR A 34 5.26 -9.51 -10.07
CA THR A 34 4.41 -9.46 -11.26
C THR A 34 3.28 -10.48 -11.18
N TYR A 35 2.13 -10.09 -11.63
CA TYR A 35 1.01 -10.98 -11.90
C TYR A 35 0.42 -10.63 -13.26
N LYS A 36 0.46 -11.58 -14.21
CA LYS A 36 0.18 -11.31 -15.62
C LYS A 36 1.04 -10.14 -16.14
N ASP A 37 0.41 -9.09 -16.66
CA ASP A 37 1.06 -7.87 -17.18
C ASP A 37 1.12 -6.71 -16.16
N TYR A 38 0.71 -6.98 -14.90
CA TYR A 38 0.75 -5.99 -13.83
C TYR A 38 1.97 -6.15 -12.94
N ALA A 39 2.55 -5.03 -12.54
CA ALA A 39 3.43 -4.96 -11.40
C ALA A 39 2.63 -4.72 -10.12
N LEU A 40 2.90 -5.53 -9.10
CA LEU A 40 2.40 -5.36 -7.74
C LEU A 40 3.46 -4.54 -7.00
N VAL A 41 3.13 -3.29 -6.68
CA VAL A 41 4.00 -2.33 -6.00
C VAL A 41 3.38 -1.92 -4.67
N GLY A 42 4.19 -1.49 -3.70
CA GLY A 42 3.59 -1.09 -2.44
C GLY A 42 4.57 -0.83 -1.30
N THR A 43 4.00 -0.26 -0.25
CA THR A 43 4.65 0.00 1.03
C THR A 43 3.65 -0.13 2.16
N LYS A 44 4.15 -0.14 3.41
CA LYS A 44 3.25 -0.06 4.57
C LYS A 44 2.32 1.15 4.50
N GLY A 45 2.79 2.27 3.94
CA GLY A 45 2.08 3.52 4.00
C GLY A 45 2.12 4.14 5.39
N TYR A 46 1.51 5.29 5.53
CA TYR A 46 1.27 5.95 6.81
C TYR A 46 0.15 6.99 6.66
N CYS A 47 -0.71 7.10 7.67
CA CYS A 47 -1.67 8.18 7.78
C CYS A 47 -1.64 8.75 9.21
N TYR A 48 -2.15 9.98 9.38
CA TYR A 48 -2.22 10.60 10.70
C TYR A 48 -3.34 9.98 11.53
N GLU A 49 -3.01 9.46 12.69
CA GLU A 49 -3.96 8.86 13.64
C GLU A 49 -4.18 9.70 14.90
N GLY A 50 -3.73 10.95 14.90
CA GLY A 50 -3.91 11.86 16.03
C GLY A 50 -2.96 11.65 17.21
N LYS A 51 -1.94 10.78 17.07
CA LYS A 51 -1.05 10.40 18.17
C LYS A 51 0.38 10.91 18.04
N ASP A 52 0.80 11.26 16.84
CA ASP A 52 2.16 11.70 16.55
C ASP A 52 2.28 13.22 16.57
N SER A 53 3.50 13.72 16.87
CA SER A 53 3.83 15.11 16.56
C SER A 53 3.89 15.31 15.05
N GLU A 54 3.61 16.55 14.60
CA GLU A 54 3.64 16.90 13.18
C GLU A 54 5.00 16.53 12.54
N GLU A 55 6.11 16.86 13.18
CA GLU A 55 7.45 16.53 12.71
C GLU A 55 7.68 15.01 12.58
N HIS A 56 7.15 14.23 13.53
CA HIS A 56 7.27 12.76 13.48
C HIS A 56 6.43 12.18 12.34
N TYR A 57 5.21 12.67 12.20
CA TYR A 57 4.30 12.29 11.10
C TYR A 57 4.93 12.57 9.74
N GLU A 58 5.45 13.77 9.51
CA GLU A 58 6.08 14.15 8.25
C GLU A 58 7.27 13.22 7.89
N LYS A 59 8.14 12.93 8.85
CA LYS A 59 9.27 12.00 8.65
C LYS A 59 8.81 10.59 8.28
N LEU A 60 7.75 10.10 8.92
CA LEU A 60 7.22 8.77 8.62
C LEU A 60 6.57 8.74 7.23
N MET A 61 5.80 9.77 6.90
CA MET A 61 5.16 9.93 5.60
C MET A 61 6.19 9.99 4.48
N GLU A 62 7.18 10.86 4.59
CA GLU A 62 8.25 11.00 3.59
C GLU A 62 8.99 9.68 3.37
N ARG A 63 9.32 8.97 4.45
CA ARG A 63 9.99 7.67 4.36
C ARG A 63 9.15 6.64 3.61
N GLU A 64 7.85 6.55 3.88
CA GLU A 64 6.98 5.59 3.21
C GLU A 64 6.71 5.99 1.75
N LEU A 65 6.62 7.28 1.44
CA LEU A 65 6.55 7.78 0.06
C LEU A 65 7.82 7.44 -0.73
N GLN A 66 9.00 7.60 -0.13
CA GLN A 66 10.25 7.23 -0.79
C GLN A 66 10.34 5.72 -1.06
N ARG A 67 9.84 4.88 -0.17
CA ARG A 67 9.76 3.42 -0.36
C ARG A 67 8.82 3.05 -1.49
N LEU A 68 7.63 3.66 -1.51
CA LEU A 68 6.67 3.44 -2.60
C LEU A 68 7.26 3.87 -3.94
N LYS A 69 7.89 5.03 -3.99
CA LYS A 69 8.59 5.50 -5.20
C LYS A 69 9.64 4.49 -5.67
N THR A 70 10.45 3.96 -4.74
CA THR A 70 11.43 2.92 -5.06
C THR A 70 10.76 1.69 -5.68
N SER A 71 9.64 1.23 -5.10
CA SER A 71 8.88 0.09 -5.63
C SER A 71 8.41 0.33 -7.07
N PHE A 72 7.84 1.51 -7.37
CA PHE A 72 7.45 1.90 -8.73
C PHE A 72 8.64 2.00 -9.69
N GLU A 73 9.73 2.65 -9.28
CA GLU A 73 10.89 2.87 -10.15
C GLU A 73 11.59 1.57 -10.52
N VAL A 74 11.75 0.63 -9.58
CA VAL A 74 12.34 -0.69 -9.92
C VAL A 74 11.42 -1.49 -10.83
N ALA A 75 10.09 -1.40 -10.68
CA ALA A 75 9.14 -2.03 -11.58
C ALA A 75 9.20 -1.42 -13.00
N LYS A 76 9.27 -0.09 -13.12
CA LYS A 76 9.45 0.61 -14.41
C LYS A 76 10.77 0.23 -15.08
N ALA A 77 11.86 0.18 -14.32
CA ALA A 77 13.16 -0.26 -14.81
C ALA A 77 13.13 -1.72 -15.29
N GLY A 78 12.31 -2.56 -14.66
CA GLY A 78 12.01 -3.94 -15.09
C GLY A 78 11.10 -4.04 -16.31
N GLY A 79 10.66 -2.92 -16.90
CA GLY A 79 9.83 -2.88 -18.10
C GLY A 79 8.32 -2.86 -17.86
N CYS A 80 7.87 -2.87 -16.60
CA CYS A 80 6.44 -2.84 -16.27
C CYS A 80 5.79 -1.50 -16.65
N ARG A 81 4.52 -1.55 -17.06
CA ARG A 81 3.74 -0.38 -17.47
C ARG A 81 2.36 -0.30 -16.85
N LYS A 82 1.88 -1.38 -16.22
CA LYS A 82 0.62 -1.45 -15.52
C LYS A 82 0.87 -1.76 -14.05
N PHE A 83 0.18 -1.06 -13.17
CA PHE A 83 0.46 -1.11 -11.75
C PHE A 83 -0.79 -1.34 -10.91
N LEU A 84 -0.68 -2.24 -9.94
CA LEU A 84 -1.56 -2.36 -8.78
C LEU A 84 -0.77 -1.94 -7.56
N MET A 85 -1.27 -0.92 -6.86
CA MET A 85 -0.61 -0.37 -5.68
C MET A 85 -1.22 -0.93 -4.40
N PHE A 86 -0.38 -1.39 -3.50
CA PHE A 86 -0.77 -1.96 -2.22
C PHE A 86 -0.24 -1.13 -1.06
N LEU A 87 -1.12 -0.80 -0.12
CA LEU A 87 -0.79 -0.16 1.15
C LEU A 87 -1.33 -0.98 2.31
N HIS A 88 -0.73 -0.86 3.49
CA HIS A 88 -1.39 -1.31 4.72
C HIS A 88 -2.26 -0.20 5.29
N PHE A 89 -1.70 0.99 5.51
CA PHE A 89 -2.47 2.16 5.93
C PHE A 89 -3.33 2.72 4.79
N PRO A 90 -4.43 3.42 5.11
CA PRO A 90 -5.22 4.09 4.08
C PRO A 90 -4.39 5.13 3.31
N PRO A 91 -4.73 5.39 2.04
CA PRO A 91 -3.99 6.32 1.20
C PRO A 91 -4.09 7.76 1.65
N THR A 92 -5.16 8.14 2.35
CA THR A 92 -5.37 9.48 2.91
C THR A 92 -5.75 9.42 4.39
N SER A 93 -5.54 10.48 5.14
CA SER A 93 -6.15 10.68 6.44
C SER A 93 -7.65 10.98 6.30
N ILE A 94 -8.43 10.74 7.36
CA ILE A 94 -9.88 10.99 7.36
C ILE A 94 -10.14 12.46 7.02
N GLY A 95 -11.04 12.71 6.07
CA GLY A 95 -11.42 14.04 5.62
C GLY A 95 -10.48 14.69 4.60
N GLU A 96 -9.32 14.11 4.35
CA GLU A 96 -8.38 14.62 3.36
C GLU A 96 -8.69 14.06 1.96
N PRO A 97 -8.87 14.94 0.95
CA PRO A 97 -9.23 14.52 -0.41
C PRO A 97 -8.06 13.90 -1.17
N GLU A 98 -6.83 14.19 -0.77
CA GLU A 98 -5.61 13.70 -1.41
C GLU A 98 -4.44 13.59 -0.44
N SER A 99 -3.41 12.90 -0.85
CA SER A 99 -2.14 12.76 -0.13
C SER A 99 -0.97 12.57 -1.08
N GLY A 100 0.23 12.41 -0.56
CA GLY A 100 1.39 12.00 -1.35
C GLY A 100 1.20 10.62 -2.00
N PHE A 101 0.46 9.71 -1.37
CA PHE A 101 0.18 8.38 -1.93
C PHE A 101 -0.82 8.42 -3.09
N THR A 102 -1.88 9.23 -2.99
CA THR A 102 -2.85 9.37 -4.09
C THR A 102 -2.22 10.05 -5.29
N ARG A 103 -1.44 11.12 -5.07
CA ARG A 103 -0.68 11.78 -6.15
C ARG A 103 0.31 10.84 -6.82
N MET A 104 1.01 10.01 -6.06
CA MET A 104 1.93 9.03 -6.63
C MET A 104 1.20 7.94 -7.42
N ALA A 105 0.04 7.48 -6.96
CA ALA A 105 -0.80 6.55 -7.72
C ALA A 105 -1.20 7.13 -9.08
N GLU A 106 -1.57 8.41 -9.13
CA GLU A 106 -1.89 9.14 -10.37
C GLU A 106 -0.66 9.31 -11.26
N GLU A 107 0.46 9.78 -10.71
CA GLU A 107 1.72 10.01 -11.44
C GLU A 107 2.22 8.75 -12.16
N TYR A 108 2.14 7.60 -11.49
CA TYR A 108 2.58 6.33 -12.05
C TYR A 108 1.49 5.58 -12.83
N GLY A 109 0.26 6.07 -12.82
CA GLY A 109 -0.87 5.46 -13.52
C GLY A 109 -1.29 4.12 -12.91
N ALA A 110 -1.36 4.03 -11.59
CA ALA A 110 -1.90 2.86 -10.92
C ALA A 110 -3.40 2.69 -11.28
N GLU A 111 -3.80 1.49 -11.67
CA GLU A 111 -5.21 1.22 -12.00
C GLU A 111 -6.06 1.01 -10.75
N GLN A 112 -5.46 0.43 -9.71
CA GLN A 112 -6.11 0.22 -8.43
C GLN A 112 -5.14 0.50 -7.27
N VAL A 113 -5.69 1.02 -6.18
CA VAL A 113 -5.03 1.13 -4.87
C VAL A 113 -5.78 0.26 -3.88
N ILE A 114 -5.12 -0.75 -3.35
CA ILE A 114 -5.67 -1.73 -2.42
C ILE A 114 -5.04 -1.50 -1.05
N TYR A 115 -5.85 -1.33 -0.01
CA TYR A 115 -5.36 -1.05 1.34
C TYR A 115 -6.23 -1.67 2.41
N SER A 116 -5.73 -1.74 3.65
CA SER A 116 -6.41 -2.33 4.80
C SER A 116 -6.36 -1.41 6.02
N HIS A 117 -6.01 -1.93 7.20
CA HIS A 117 -5.80 -1.23 8.46
C HIS A 117 -7.05 -0.67 9.14
N CYS A 118 -7.98 -0.06 8.40
CA CYS A 118 -9.22 0.48 8.96
C CYS A 118 -10.12 -0.68 9.42
N HIS A 119 -10.30 -0.81 10.72
CA HIS A 119 -11.14 -1.80 11.37
C HIS A 119 -12.28 -1.12 12.14
N GLY A 120 -13.44 -1.82 12.23
CA GLY A 120 -14.64 -1.30 12.87
C GLY A 120 -15.53 -0.48 11.93
N THR A 121 -16.83 -0.61 12.11
CA THR A 121 -17.85 -0.01 11.24
C THR A 121 -17.77 1.51 11.19
N GLU A 122 -17.32 2.15 12.28
CA GLU A 122 -17.12 3.59 12.36
C GLU A 122 -16.05 4.14 11.40
N HIS A 123 -15.13 3.29 10.95
CA HIS A 123 -14.06 3.68 10.04
C HIS A 123 -14.33 3.29 8.57
N PHE A 124 -15.34 2.46 8.33
CA PHE A 124 -15.61 1.98 6.97
C PHE A 124 -16.20 3.06 6.07
N ASP A 125 -17.09 3.90 6.60
CA ASP A 125 -17.76 4.93 5.83
C ASP A 125 -16.81 6.09 5.50
N ASP A 126 -15.93 6.44 6.42
CA ASP A 126 -14.93 7.50 6.26
C ASP A 126 -13.70 7.06 5.46
N SER A 127 -13.60 5.77 5.10
CA SER A 127 -12.49 5.25 4.33
C SER A 127 -12.52 5.72 2.88
N TYR A 128 -11.34 5.99 2.31
CA TYR A 128 -11.16 6.48 0.95
C TYR A 128 -11.42 5.37 -0.07
N LYS A 129 -12.64 5.26 -0.58
CA LYS A 129 -13.12 4.16 -1.43
C LYS A 129 -13.75 4.64 -2.72
N GLY A 130 -13.80 3.74 -3.71
CA GLY A 130 -14.43 3.98 -4.99
C GLY A 130 -13.49 4.55 -6.04
N ARG A 131 -14.06 5.07 -7.11
CA ARG A 131 -13.29 5.55 -8.26
C ARG A 131 -13.04 7.03 -8.17
N VAL A 132 -11.77 7.41 -8.01
CA VAL A 132 -11.32 8.81 -7.95
C VAL A 132 -10.20 9.00 -8.97
N ASN A 133 -10.30 10.03 -9.81
CA ASN A 133 -9.33 10.37 -10.85
C ASN A 133 -8.94 9.18 -11.76
N GLY A 134 -9.92 8.29 -12.02
CA GLY A 134 -9.70 7.11 -12.85
C GLY A 134 -9.11 5.89 -12.13
N ILE A 135 -8.71 6.01 -10.89
CA ILE A 135 -8.12 4.96 -10.05
C ILE A 135 -9.20 4.36 -9.13
N GLU A 136 -9.23 3.04 -9.01
CA GLU A 136 -10.14 2.34 -8.11
C GLU A 136 -9.47 2.13 -6.74
N TYR A 137 -10.05 2.72 -5.68
CA TYR A 137 -9.58 2.58 -4.30
C TYR A 137 -10.41 1.55 -3.55
N ARG A 138 -9.75 0.54 -2.96
CA ARG A 138 -10.40 -0.60 -2.33
C ARG A 138 -9.90 -0.83 -0.90
N LEU A 139 -10.81 -0.70 0.06
CA LEU A 139 -10.57 -1.18 1.43
C LEU A 139 -10.74 -2.71 1.45
N VAL A 140 -9.74 -3.41 1.99
CA VAL A 140 -9.74 -4.87 2.11
C VAL A 140 -9.47 -5.37 3.52
N SER A 141 -9.83 -4.57 4.53
CA SER A 141 -9.78 -5.03 5.92
C SER A 141 -10.65 -6.27 6.10
N VAL A 142 -10.17 -7.22 6.87
CA VAL A 142 -10.77 -8.55 6.99
C VAL A 142 -12.21 -8.52 7.51
N ASP A 143 -12.49 -7.64 8.46
CA ASP A 143 -13.82 -7.41 9.03
C ASP A 143 -14.74 -6.66 8.04
N TYR A 144 -14.21 -5.69 7.28
CA TYR A 144 -14.94 -5.02 6.21
C TYR A 144 -15.42 -6.02 5.14
N LEU A 145 -14.58 -6.98 4.79
CA LEU A 145 -14.90 -8.03 3.82
C LEU A 145 -15.67 -9.22 4.42
N ASN A 146 -16.10 -9.16 5.69
CA ASN A 146 -16.77 -10.26 6.38
C ASN A 146 -15.98 -11.58 6.27
N PHE A 147 -14.63 -11.50 6.44
CA PHE A 147 -13.69 -12.63 6.36
C PHE A 147 -13.72 -13.39 5.02
N LYS A 148 -14.14 -12.73 3.94
CA LYS A 148 -14.12 -13.30 2.58
C LYS A 148 -13.07 -12.61 1.72
N PRO A 149 -12.21 -13.35 1.02
CA PRO A 149 -11.25 -12.74 0.11
C PRO A 149 -11.95 -11.97 -1.01
N LEU A 150 -11.46 -10.77 -1.31
CA LEU A 150 -11.89 -9.99 -2.46
C LEU A 150 -11.05 -10.37 -3.69
N LYS A 151 -11.70 -10.76 -4.78
CA LYS A 151 -11.03 -10.94 -6.06
C LYS A 151 -10.73 -9.57 -6.67
N ILE A 152 -9.46 -9.27 -6.88
CA ILE A 152 -9.00 -7.98 -7.40
C ILE A 152 -9.04 -7.95 -8.93
N MET A 153 -8.76 -9.07 -9.57
CA MET A 153 -8.75 -9.22 -11.04
C MET A 153 -8.99 -10.67 -11.47
N ASP A 154 -9.35 -10.86 -12.72
CA ASP A 154 -9.51 -12.17 -13.36
C ASP A 154 -8.17 -12.81 -13.75
#